data_082ddd0605ea002e9213e51c628e14d8
#
_entry.id   082ddd0605ea002e9213e51c628e14d8
#
_cell.length_a   1.000
_cell.length_b   1.000
_cell.length_c   1.000
_cell.angle_alpha   90.00
_cell.angle_beta   90.00
_cell.angle_gamma   90.00
#
_symmetry.space_group_name_H-M   'P 1'
#
loop_
_entity.id
_entity.type
_entity.pdbx_description
1 polymer ?
#
loop_
_entity_poly.entity_id
_entity_poly.type
_entity_poly.pdbx_seq_one_letter_code
_entity_poly.pdbx_strand_id
1 'polypeptide(L)'
;ERSQFNWCSQEKDLVAWWLRQVERMENLRTVDGENLIVLDAGYRNDGPGPDIFQARILLDDFEMSGDVEMHIRAGDWYTHGHQKDEGYHDVILHVILDGEAGPDIPTLRVDRNSLGAGRCVSNRRVSKDELMAHAYFRFKSKQKHLKSLEAVGEGYSPLLLGMIEIVMA
;
A
#
# COMPACT_ATOMS: atom_id res chain seq x y z
N GLU A 1 -28.55 -20.16 18.33
CA GLU A 1 -28.02 -18.81 18.56
C GLU A 1 -26.56 -18.79 18.11
N ARG A 2 -26.32 -18.27 16.92
CA ARG A 2 -24.95 -18.04 16.43
C ARG A 2 -24.49 -16.73 17.02
N SER A 3 -23.55 -16.77 17.95
CA SER A 3 -22.87 -15.59 18.47
C SER A 3 -22.29 -14.84 17.27
N GLN A 4 -22.83 -13.63 17.02
CA GLN A 4 -22.20 -12.66 16.13
C GLN A 4 -20.87 -12.25 16.79
N PHE A 5 -19.78 -12.85 16.34
CA PHE A 5 -18.45 -12.33 16.63
C PHE A 5 -18.35 -10.95 15.97
N ASN A 6 -18.45 -9.94 16.79
CA ASN A 6 -18.26 -8.56 16.40
C ASN A 6 -16.75 -8.34 16.16
N TRP A 7 -16.28 -8.72 14.96
CA TRP A 7 -14.93 -8.42 14.53
C TRP A 7 -14.84 -6.91 14.36
N CYS A 8 -14.30 -6.24 15.37
CA CYS A 8 -13.95 -4.82 15.26
C CYS A 8 -12.78 -4.75 14.27
N SER A 9 -13.09 -4.51 12.99
CA SER A 9 -12.07 -4.31 11.96
C SER A 9 -11.22 -3.12 12.35
N GLN A 10 -9.91 -3.26 12.25
CA GLN A 10 -8.94 -2.22 12.55
C GLN A 10 -8.23 -1.83 11.24
N GLU A 11 -7.63 -0.65 11.18
CA GLU A 11 -6.86 -0.18 10.02
C GLU A 11 -5.78 -1.17 9.59
N LYS A 12 -5.10 -1.81 10.55
CA LYS A 12 -4.15 -2.89 10.26
C LYS A 12 -4.73 -4.06 9.45
N ASP A 13 -6.05 -4.29 9.53
CA ASP A 13 -6.70 -5.34 8.75
C ASP A 13 -6.88 -4.90 7.30
N LEU A 14 -7.11 -3.60 7.06
CA LEU A 14 -7.10 -2.98 5.72
C LEU A 14 -5.70 -3.04 5.12
N VAL A 15 -4.66 -2.66 5.87
CA VAL A 15 -3.27 -2.76 5.42
C VAL A 15 -2.94 -4.20 5.01
N ALA A 16 -3.28 -5.18 5.85
CA ALA A 16 -3.05 -6.58 5.55
C ALA A 16 -3.86 -7.09 4.33
N TRP A 17 -5.06 -6.55 4.12
CA TRP A 17 -5.88 -6.84 2.95
C TRP A 17 -5.25 -6.23 1.68
N TRP A 18 -4.83 -4.96 1.74
CA TRP A 18 -4.21 -4.24 0.63
C TRP A 18 -2.96 -4.94 0.09
N LEU A 19 -2.05 -5.32 0.97
CA LEU A 19 -0.79 -5.97 0.61
C LEU A 19 -0.97 -7.30 -0.16
N ARG A 20 -2.18 -7.88 -0.14
CA ARG A 20 -2.53 -9.10 -0.89
C ARG A 20 -3.15 -8.83 -2.25
N GLN A 21 -3.48 -7.58 -2.60
CA GLN A 21 -4.22 -7.27 -3.84
C GLN A 21 -3.39 -7.52 -5.09
N VAL A 22 -2.08 -7.27 -5.06
CA VAL A 22 -1.17 -7.55 -6.19
C VAL A 22 -1.23 -9.03 -6.60
N GLU A 23 -1.31 -9.95 -5.63
CA GLU A 23 -1.39 -11.38 -5.92
C GLU A 23 -2.74 -11.80 -6.50
N ARG A 24 -3.79 -11.05 -6.23
CA ARG A 24 -5.15 -11.37 -6.64
C ARG A 24 -5.47 -10.86 -8.03
N MET A 25 -4.84 -9.78 -8.46
CA MET A 25 -5.12 -9.08 -9.73
C MET A 25 -6.63 -8.80 -9.92
N GLU A 26 -7.33 -8.53 -8.81
CA GLU A 26 -8.77 -8.24 -8.85
C GLU A 26 -9.00 -6.84 -9.40
N ASN A 27 -10.02 -6.70 -10.24
CA ASN A 27 -10.53 -5.39 -10.64
C ASN A 27 -11.35 -4.83 -9.49
N LEU A 28 -10.78 -3.85 -8.79
CA LEU A 28 -11.44 -3.10 -7.75
C LEU A 28 -12.18 -1.91 -8.36
N ARG A 29 -13.08 -1.28 -7.60
CA ARG A 29 -13.76 -0.06 -8.04
C ARG A 29 -13.72 0.97 -6.94
N THR A 30 -13.38 2.22 -7.32
CA THR A 30 -13.52 3.37 -6.42
C THR A 30 -15.00 3.66 -6.12
N VAL A 31 -15.25 4.52 -5.14
CA VAL A 31 -16.62 4.98 -4.82
C VAL A 31 -17.24 5.74 -5.98
N ASP A 32 -16.44 6.36 -6.84
CA ASP A 32 -16.86 7.09 -8.05
C ASP A 32 -17.03 6.17 -9.27
N GLY A 33 -16.73 4.87 -9.12
CA GLY A 33 -16.96 3.84 -10.12
C GLY A 33 -15.79 3.59 -11.08
N GLU A 34 -14.64 4.21 -10.86
CA GLU A 34 -13.42 3.99 -11.66
C GLU A 34 -12.86 2.59 -11.41
N ASN A 35 -12.31 1.98 -12.45
CA ASN A 35 -11.63 0.70 -12.32
C ASN A 35 -10.25 0.89 -11.68
N LEU A 36 -9.93 0.08 -10.68
CA LEU A 36 -8.68 0.14 -9.98
C LEU A 36 -7.99 -1.23 -9.98
N ILE A 37 -6.74 -1.25 -10.43
CA ILE A 37 -5.87 -2.43 -10.38
C ILE A 37 -4.62 -2.06 -9.58
N VAL A 38 -4.25 -2.88 -8.62
CA VAL A 38 -3.02 -2.69 -7.84
C VAL A 38 -1.86 -3.34 -8.60
N LEU A 39 -0.96 -2.52 -9.13
CA LEU A 39 0.23 -2.97 -9.86
C LEU A 39 1.39 -3.29 -8.89
N ASP A 40 1.51 -2.49 -7.82
CA ASP A 40 2.47 -2.68 -6.74
C ASP A 40 1.83 -2.16 -5.45
N ALA A 41 1.77 -3.01 -4.42
CA ALA A 41 1.14 -2.61 -3.16
C ALA A 41 1.98 -1.60 -2.37
N GLY A 42 3.23 -1.38 -2.74
CA GLY A 42 4.13 -0.51 -2.00
C GLY A 42 4.68 -1.13 -0.72
N TYR A 43 5.08 -0.29 0.21
CA TYR A 43 5.73 -0.67 1.47
C TYR A 43 4.88 -0.21 2.64
N ARG A 44 4.60 -1.14 3.55
CA ARG A 44 3.95 -0.80 4.81
C ARG A 44 4.82 0.18 5.60
N ASN A 45 4.20 1.24 6.08
CA ASN A 45 4.79 2.17 7.03
C ASN A 45 4.36 1.78 8.46
N ASP A 46 5.33 1.66 9.35
CA ASP A 46 5.11 1.43 10.79
C ASP A 46 5.46 2.69 11.62
N GLY A 47 5.68 3.83 10.95
CA GLY A 47 6.02 5.12 11.53
C GLY A 47 4.99 6.22 11.21
N PRO A 48 5.32 7.49 11.44
CA PRO A 48 4.48 8.62 11.04
C PRO A 48 4.30 8.70 9.52
N GLY A 49 3.16 9.23 9.07
CA GLY A 49 2.81 9.38 7.66
C GLY A 49 1.83 8.30 7.16
N PRO A 50 1.57 8.25 5.85
CA PRO A 50 0.65 7.31 5.23
C PRO A 50 0.97 5.85 5.55
N ASP A 51 -0.06 5.00 5.60
CA ASP A 51 0.07 3.58 5.93
C ASP A 51 0.92 2.77 4.96
N ILE A 52 0.91 3.17 3.69
CA ILE A 52 1.67 2.54 2.60
C ILE A 52 2.43 3.62 1.84
N PHE A 53 3.71 3.40 1.63
CA PHE A 53 4.55 4.21 0.76
C PHE A 53 4.74 3.57 -0.61
N GLN A 54 4.79 4.42 -1.65
CA GLN A 54 5.22 4.06 -3.01
C GLN A 54 4.42 2.92 -3.65
N ALA A 55 3.12 2.91 -3.47
CA ALA A 55 2.23 2.03 -4.23
C ALA A 55 2.17 2.46 -5.71
N ARG A 56 1.85 1.53 -6.60
CA ARG A 56 1.48 1.81 -7.99
C ARG A 56 0.14 1.19 -8.29
N ILE A 57 -0.74 2.01 -8.84
CA ILE A 57 -2.08 1.62 -9.23
C ILE A 57 -2.35 2.01 -10.68
N LEU A 58 -3.23 1.28 -11.32
CA LEU A 58 -3.87 1.69 -12.57
C LEU A 58 -5.30 2.09 -12.22
N LEU A 59 -5.63 3.36 -12.44
CA LEU A 59 -6.96 3.91 -12.25
C LEU A 59 -7.54 4.19 -13.62
N ASP A 60 -8.55 3.43 -14.04
CA ASP A 60 -8.98 3.30 -15.43
C ASP A 60 -7.75 3.03 -16.34
N ASP A 61 -7.35 4.00 -17.17
CA ASP A 61 -6.21 3.89 -18.07
C ASP A 61 -4.96 4.66 -17.60
N PHE A 62 -4.99 5.24 -16.38
CA PHE A 62 -3.90 6.06 -15.86
C PHE A 62 -3.11 5.34 -14.78
N GLU A 63 -1.81 5.13 -15.03
CA GLU A 63 -0.90 4.64 -14.00
C GLU A 63 -0.52 5.77 -13.05
N MET A 64 -0.73 5.55 -11.74
CA MET A 64 -0.39 6.47 -10.66
C MET A 64 0.60 5.81 -9.70
N SER A 65 1.54 6.61 -9.20
CA SER A 65 2.50 6.18 -8.17
C SER A 65 2.46 7.16 -7.01
N GLY A 66 2.34 6.67 -5.80
CA GLY A 66 2.28 7.48 -4.59
C GLY A 66 1.93 6.65 -3.37
N ASP A 67 1.45 7.30 -2.36
CA ASP A 67 1.16 6.69 -1.07
C ASP A 67 -0.32 6.31 -0.94
N VAL A 68 -0.62 5.40 -0.02
CA VAL A 68 -2.00 4.99 0.28
C VAL A 68 -2.26 5.15 1.76
N GLU A 69 -3.36 5.81 2.07
CA GLU A 69 -3.85 5.97 3.44
C GLU A 69 -5.10 5.15 3.69
N MET A 70 -5.23 4.61 4.89
CA MET A 70 -6.30 3.69 5.26
C MET A 70 -7.03 4.15 6.51
N HIS A 71 -8.36 4.16 6.45
CA HIS A 71 -9.20 4.49 7.59
C HIS A 71 -10.39 3.53 7.71
N ILE A 72 -10.88 3.36 8.91
CA ILE A 72 -12.15 2.66 9.13
C ILE A 72 -13.30 3.49 8.56
N ARG A 73 -13.26 4.81 8.75
CA ARG A 73 -14.28 5.74 8.28
C ARG A 73 -13.65 6.82 7.40
N ALA A 74 -14.30 7.14 6.30
CA ALA A 74 -13.84 8.19 5.39
C ALA A 74 -13.55 9.53 6.10
N GLY A 75 -14.37 9.91 7.06
CA GLY A 75 -14.22 11.16 7.83
C GLY A 75 -13.02 11.21 8.76
N ASP A 76 -12.38 10.06 9.04
CA ASP A 76 -11.20 10.00 9.90
C ASP A 76 -10.01 10.73 9.28
N TRP A 77 -9.96 10.87 7.95
CA TRP A 77 -9.04 11.75 7.23
C TRP A 77 -8.98 13.16 7.81
N TYR A 78 -10.14 13.76 8.02
CA TYR A 78 -10.26 15.11 8.56
C TYR A 78 -10.06 15.16 10.07
N THR A 79 -10.50 14.12 10.77
CA THR A 79 -10.35 13.99 12.22
C THR A 79 -8.89 13.90 12.63
N HIS A 80 -8.08 13.19 11.85
CA HIS A 80 -6.64 13.07 12.05
C HIS A 80 -5.86 14.28 11.51
N GLY A 81 -6.48 15.14 10.71
CA GLY A 81 -5.89 16.39 10.22
C GLY A 81 -4.98 16.22 9.01
N HIS A 82 -5.06 15.09 8.28
CA HIS A 82 -4.19 14.78 7.13
C HIS A 82 -4.25 15.82 6.02
N GLN A 83 -5.38 16.52 5.85
CA GLN A 83 -5.52 17.61 4.88
C GLN A 83 -4.60 18.82 5.15
N LYS A 84 -3.94 18.88 6.32
CA LYS A 84 -3.04 19.96 6.73
C LYS A 84 -1.60 19.49 6.91
N ASP A 85 -1.36 18.19 6.72
CA ASP A 85 -0.05 17.56 6.91
C ASP A 85 0.61 17.34 5.55
N GLU A 86 1.76 17.97 5.33
CA GLU A 86 2.54 17.86 4.10
C GLU A 86 2.96 16.40 3.82
N GLY A 87 3.11 15.58 4.86
CA GLY A 87 3.43 14.16 4.72
C GLY A 87 2.37 13.34 3.97
N TYR A 88 1.16 13.90 3.75
CA TYR A 88 0.06 13.23 3.05
C TYR A 88 -0.21 13.78 1.64
N HIS A 89 0.64 14.70 1.13
CA HIS A 89 0.46 15.31 -0.19
C HIS A 89 0.62 14.31 -1.34
N ASP A 90 1.41 13.26 -1.13
CA ASP A 90 1.67 12.22 -2.13
C ASP A 90 0.67 11.06 -2.07
N VAL A 91 -0.39 11.17 -1.24
CA VAL A 91 -1.43 10.15 -1.16
C VAL A 91 -2.28 10.17 -2.42
N ILE A 92 -2.25 9.07 -3.16
CA ILE A 92 -2.97 8.87 -4.44
C ILE A 92 -4.25 8.07 -4.28
N LEU A 93 -4.44 7.41 -3.15
CA LEU A 93 -5.59 6.57 -2.88
C LEU A 93 -5.93 6.55 -1.38
N HIS A 94 -7.20 6.75 -1.08
CA HIS A 94 -7.76 6.58 0.25
C HIS A 94 -8.56 5.28 0.31
N VAL A 95 -8.22 4.37 1.22
CA VAL A 95 -8.90 3.07 1.38
C VAL A 95 -9.71 3.06 2.66
N ILE A 96 -11.01 2.76 2.55
CA ILE A 96 -11.96 2.84 3.68
C ILE A 96 -12.81 1.58 3.82
N LEU A 97 -13.40 1.40 4.98
CA LEU A 97 -14.46 0.40 5.22
C LEU A 97 -15.85 1.01 5.20
N ASP A 98 -15.99 2.28 5.62
CA ASP A 98 -17.30 2.89 5.85
C ASP A 98 -17.28 4.38 5.53
N GLY A 99 -18.45 4.92 5.15
CA GLY A 99 -18.62 6.32 4.80
C GLY A 99 -18.45 6.61 3.32
N GLU A 100 -18.74 7.85 2.93
CA GLU A 100 -18.69 8.33 1.55
C GLU A 100 -17.93 9.67 1.44
N ALA A 101 -17.94 10.48 2.49
CA ALA A 101 -17.29 11.79 2.50
C ALA A 101 -15.81 11.64 2.94
N GLY A 102 -14.91 11.75 1.98
CA GLY A 102 -13.46 11.71 2.16
C GLY A 102 -12.77 12.92 1.52
N PRO A 103 -11.43 12.88 1.41
CA PRO A 103 -10.67 13.86 0.65
C PRO A 103 -11.00 13.81 -0.84
N ASP A 104 -10.60 14.87 -1.57
CA ASP A 104 -10.74 14.95 -3.04
C ASP A 104 -9.61 14.14 -3.72
N ILE A 105 -9.55 12.86 -3.41
CA ILE A 105 -8.66 11.87 -4.03
C ILE A 105 -9.46 10.57 -4.25
N PRO A 106 -9.05 9.72 -5.20
CA PRO A 106 -9.68 8.43 -5.42
C PRO A 106 -9.89 7.65 -4.13
N THR A 107 -11.09 7.17 -3.89
CA THR A 107 -11.41 6.44 -2.66
C THR A 107 -11.92 5.05 -2.98
N LEU A 108 -11.28 4.03 -2.38
CA LEU A 108 -11.69 2.64 -2.47
C LEU A 108 -12.40 2.21 -1.20
N ARG A 109 -13.68 1.80 -1.33
CA ARG A 109 -14.39 1.19 -0.21
C ARG A 109 -14.30 -0.32 -0.26
N VAL A 110 -13.77 -0.90 0.81
CA VAL A 110 -13.56 -2.34 0.97
C VAL A 110 -14.74 -2.96 1.72
N ASP A 111 -15.31 -4.04 1.18
CA ASP A 111 -16.31 -4.81 1.91
C ASP A 111 -15.67 -5.50 3.13
N ARG A 112 -16.27 -5.34 4.31
CA ARG A 112 -15.83 -5.99 5.56
C ARG A 112 -15.68 -7.50 5.43
N ASN A 113 -16.52 -8.13 4.61
CA ASN A 113 -16.45 -9.58 4.36
C ASN A 113 -15.20 -9.95 3.56
N SER A 114 -14.66 -9.04 2.74
CA SER A 114 -13.45 -9.26 1.95
C SER A 114 -12.17 -9.11 2.75
N LEU A 115 -12.22 -8.43 3.91
CA LEU A 115 -11.07 -8.38 4.84
C LEU A 115 -10.69 -9.78 5.31
N GLY A 116 -11.59 -10.69 5.04
CA GLY A 116 -11.44 -12.11 5.17
C GLY A 116 -11.37 -12.52 6.62
N ALA A 117 -12.04 -13.60 6.92
CA ALA A 117 -11.41 -14.58 7.76
C ALA A 117 -9.96 -14.71 7.27
N GLY A 118 -9.03 -14.03 7.91
CA GLY A 118 -7.61 -14.30 7.78
C GLY A 118 -7.36 -15.73 8.18
N ARG A 119 -7.81 -16.65 7.35
CA ARG A 119 -7.15 -17.94 7.28
C ARG A 119 -5.73 -17.54 6.90
N CYS A 120 -4.92 -17.50 7.93
CA CYS A 120 -3.49 -17.67 7.77
C CYS A 120 -3.37 -18.72 6.67
N VAL A 121 -3.04 -18.31 5.44
CA VAL A 121 -2.68 -19.23 4.38
C VAL A 121 -1.26 -19.69 4.72
N SER A 122 -1.13 -20.22 5.94
CA SER A 122 0.12 -20.67 6.53
C SER A 122 0.62 -21.97 5.91
N ASN A 123 -0.01 -22.44 4.82
CA ASN A 123 0.39 -23.71 4.19
C ASN A 123 0.60 -23.64 2.68
N ARG A 124 0.59 -22.45 2.05
CA ARG A 124 1.17 -22.37 0.71
C ARG A 124 2.69 -22.40 0.89
N ARG A 125 3.31 -23.51 0.58
CA ARG A 125 4.76 -23.57 0.41
C ARG A 125 5.10 -22.66 -0.76
N VAL A 126 5.57 -21.44 -0.45
CA VAL A 126 6.14 -20.55 -1.45
C VAL A 126 7.35 -21.28 -2.03
N SER A 127 7.40 -21.45 -3.34
CA SER A 127 8.55 -22.08 -3.98
C SER A 127 9.79 -21.19 -3.81
N LYS A 128 10.97 -21.80 -3.84
CA LYS A 128 12.23 -21.04 -3.78
C LYS A 128 12.29 -20.02 -4.93
N ASP A 129 11.77 -20.36 -6.09
CA ASP A 129 11.77 -19.50 -7.27
C ASP A 129 10.82 -18.31 -7.12
N GLU A 130 9.64 -18.50 -6.53
CA GLU A 130 8.73 -17.40 -6.16
C GLU A 130 9.39 -16.47 -5.13
N LEU A 131 10.05 -17.02 -4.12
CA LEU A 131 10.76 -16.23 -3.11
C LEU A 131 11.89 -15.41 -3.74
N MET A 132 12.66 -16.02 -4.63
CA MET A 132 13.75 -15.36 -5.34
C MET A 132 13.24 -14.28 -6.30
N ALA A 133 12.13 -14.53 -7.01
CA ALA A 133 11.51 -13.55 -7.88
C ALA A 133 11.03 -12.32 -7.08
N HIS A 134 10.37 -12.53 -5.94
CA HIS A 134 9.97 -11.46 -5.02
C HIS A 134 11.18 -10.68 -4.47
N ALA A 135 12.23 -11.40 -4.04
CA ALA A 135 13.45 -10.76 -3.54
C ALA A 135 14.13 -9.91 -4.63
N TYR A 136 14.20 -10.44 -5.86
CA TYR A 136 14.77 -9.72 -7.01
C TYR A 136 13.96 -8.47 -7.35
N PHE A 137 12.64 -8.57 -7.37
CA PHE A 137 11.77 -7.44 -7.66
C PHE A 137 11.92 -6.33 -6.62
N ARG A 138 11.90 -6.68 -5.32
CA ARG A 138 12.15 -5.73 -4.22
C ARG A 138 13.52 -5.08 -4.32
N PHE A 139 14.55 -5.85 -4.69
CA PHE A 139 15.89 -5.34 -4.90
C PHE A 139 15.94 -4.31 -6.04
N LYS A 140 15.31 -4.62 -7.18
CA LYS A 140 15.23 -3.71 -8.34
C LYS A 140 14.47 -2.41 -8.02
N SER A 141 13.38 -2.48 -7.28
CA SER A 141 12.62 -1.31 -6.85
C SER A 141 13.47 -0.41 -5.95
N LYS A 142 14.18 -0.99 -4.96
CA LYS A 142 15.11 -0.23 -4.10
C LYS A 142 16.26 0.38 -4.89
N GLN A 143 16.82 -0.36 -5.85
CA GLN A 143 17.89 0.15 -6.72
C GLN A 143 17.43 1.36 -7.55
N LYS A 144 16.20 1.31 -8.10
CA LYS A 144 15.60 2.42 -8.84
C LYS A 144 15.42 3.65 -7.94
N HIS A 145 14.92 3.44 -6.73
CA HIS A 145 14.73 4.50 -5.74
C HIS A 145 16.07 5.16 -5.35
N LEU A 146 17.10 4.37 -5.05
CA LEU A 146 18.43 4.89 -4.74
C LEU A 146 19.00 5.74 -5.90
N LYS A 147 18.84 5.28 -7.14
CA LYS A 147 19.26 6.07 -8.32
C LYS A 147 18.50 7.37 -8.48
N SER A 148 17.21 7.41 -8.14
CA SER A 148 16.43 8.64 -8.18
C SER A 148 16.89 9.64 -7.12
N LEU A 149 17.29 9.17 -5.94
CA LEU A 149 17.83 9.99 -4.88
C LEU A 149 19.24 10.56 -5.24
N GLU A 150 20.09 9.76 -5.88
CA GLU A 150 21.37 10.24 -6.43
C GLU A 150 21.19 11.36 -7.46
N ALA A 151 20.14 11.26 -8.29
CA ALA A 151 19.84 12.28 -9.30
C ALA A 151 19.36 13.62 -8.70
N VAL A 152 18.84 13.61 -7.47
CA VAL A 152 18.41 14.83 -6.74
C VAL A 152 19.57 15.51 -6.01
N GLY A 153 20.77 14.90 -5.99
CA GLY A 153 21.99 15.53 -5.46
C GLY A 153 22.11 15.53 -3.95
N GLU A 154 21.32 14.74 -3.25
CA GLU A 154 21.53 14.51 -1.82
C GLU A 154 22.70 13.53 -1.64
N GLY A 155 23.86 14.09 -1.24
CA GLY A 155 25.09 13.34 -1.03
C GLY A 155 24.94 12.27 0.06
N TYR A 156 24.90 11.01 -0.34
CA TYR A 156 24.93 9.91 0.59
C TYR A 156 26.35 9.69 1.15
N SER A 157 26.39 9.29 2.42
CA SER A 157 27.62 8.90 3.08
C SER A 157 28.34 7.81 2.29
N PRO A 158 29.67 7.87 2.13
CA PRO A 158 30.48 6.82 1.47
C PRO A 158 30.24 5.40 2.00
N LEU A 159 29.77 5.27 3.25
CA LEU A 159 29.41 3.99 3.87
C LEU A 159 28.19 3.33 3.20
N LEU A 160 27.23 4.09 2.70
CA LEU A 160 26.06 3.57 2.00
C LEU A 160 26.42 3.09 0.59
N LEU A 161 27.31 3.78 -0.10
CA LEU A 161 27.84 3.38 -1.41
C LEU A 161 28.61 2.07 -1.33
N GLY A 162 29.44 1.88 -0.29
CA GLY A 162 30.18 0.62 -0.08
C GLY A 162 29.27 -0.59 0.20
N MET A 163 28.12 -0.39 0.85
CA MET A 163 27.15 -1.48 1.05
C MET A 163 26.42 -1.89 -0.25
N ILE A 164 26.29 -0.97 -1.21
CA ILE A 164 25.69 -1.26 -2.52
C ILE A 164 26.65 -2.09 -3.38
N GLU A 165 27.94 -1.81 -3.36
CA GLU A 165 28.95 -2.56 -4.10
C GLU A 165 29.09 -4.02 -3.62
N ILE A 166 29.00 -4.27 -2.31
CA ILE A 166 29.06 -5.62 -1.74
C ILE A 166 27.86 -6.50 -2.14
N VAL A 167 26.72 -5.89 -2.41
CA VAL A 167 25.48 -6.61 -2.82
C VAL A 167 25.44 -6.82 -4.35
N MET A 168 26.30 -6.13 -5.10
CA MET A 168 26.36 -6.18 -6.57
C MET A 168 27.50 -7.07 -7.10
N ALA A 169 28.38 -7.58 -6.24
CA ALA A 169 29.45 -8.54 -6.54
C ALA A 169 28.99 -9.98 -6.28
#